data_f651711f106753dc58475a56678da968
#
_entry.id   f651711f106753dc58475a56678da968
#
_cell.length_a   1.000
_cell.length_b   1.000
_cell.length_c   1.000
_cell.angle_alpha   90.00
_cell.angle_beta   90.00
_cell.angle_gamma   90.00
#
_symmetry.space_group_name_H-M   'P 1'
#
loop_
_entity.id
_entity.type
_entity.pdbx_description
1 polymer ?
#
loop_
_entity_poly.entity_id
_entity_poly.type
_entity_poly.pdbx_seq_one_letter_code
_entity_poly.pdbx_strand_id
1 'polypeptide(L)'
;MGNLSLPGGLFRTNAAVSEEIRGGKFKLKRIGKRIAYYYSPSPGSGEQATCPAKDSQTSTSLDPISCSSTLPFRDVSSADPSSPLLLSDSPSRTPASSQSQSHCASTSRPLLVFFSWLHAQPGSVTKYRDLYLDRGMDVLVVQSSVMYFLWPRWGLDYGLEVLKVLEEPQFLERVVLIHATSIGGFTFTQVLHHVTQAPETHVGLNQRVIGHIYDSLVIGSLEHMAIGLGKSLVPALECFIKNAAMLYFWLFKTHTADMYERSIQLFHNSPITAPAFFFFSENDPLCNSSALEKLIDLWKERGVAVESRKWKESTHAAHLRCHPDDYLSALEKFLTSLPISYLKAKM
;
A
#
# COMPACT_ATOMS: atom_id res chain seq x y z
N MET A 1 -6.96 35.83 16.35
CA MET A 1 -6.02 35.68 15.22
C MET A 1 -4.67 35.32 15.81
N GLY A 2 -4.33 34.09 15.88
CA GLY A 2 -3.06 33.60 16.41
C GLY A 2 -2.66 32.38 15.61
N ASN A 3 -1.67 32.55 14.72
CA ASN A 3 -1.02 31.47 13.97
C ASN A 3 -0.32 30.52 14.94
N LEU A 4 -0.88 29.37 15.21
CA LEU A 4 -0.17 28.24 15.82
C LEU A 4 0.56 27.50 14.70
N SER A 5 1.78 27.93 14.47
CA SER A 5 2.79 27.23 13.69
C SER A 5 3.22 26.00 14.48
N LEU A 6 2.85 24.81 14.03
CA LEU A 6 3.39 23.57 14.57
C LEU A 6 4.82 23.37 14.05
N PRO A 7 5.77 23.00 14.93
CA PRO A 7 7.15 22.82 14.52
C PRO A 7 7.31 21.61 13.61
N GLY A 8 7.66 21.87 12.36
CA GLY A 8 8.25 20.89 11.46
C GLY A 8 9.62 20.49 12.02
N GLY A 9 9.73 19.30 12.52
CA GLY A 9 10.98 18.88 13.08
C GLY A 9 11.06 17.38 13.30
N LEU A 10 12.04 16.79 12.68
CA LEU A 10 12.67 15.51 12.99
C LEU A 10 12.07 14.26 12.33
N PHE A 11 12.24 14.17 11.03
CA PHE A 11 12.53 12.87 10.44
C PHE A 11 13.99 12.50 10.81
N ARG A 12 14.20 11.99 12.00
CA ARG A 12 15.37 11.18 12.28
C ARG A 12 15.09 9.82 11.63
N THR A 13 15.79 9.52 10.56
CA THR A 13 16.00 8.16 10.07
C THR A 13 16.81 7.41 11.11
N ASN A 14 16.14 6.90 12.15
CA ASN A 14 16.71 5.84 12.95
C ASN A 14 16.85 4.65 12.02
N ALA A 15 18.06 4.15 11.84
CA ALA A 15 18.30 2.87 11.20
C ALA A 15 17.36 1.86 11.85
N ALA A 16 16.35 1.40 11.09
CA ALA A 16 15.33 0.54 11.62
C ALA A 16 15.97 -0.81 11.91
N VAL A 17 16.10 -1.13 13.19
CA VAL A 17 16.59 -2.45 13.64
C VAL A 17 15.61 -3.48 13.12
N SER A 18 16.09 -4.41 12.29
CA SER A 18 15.27 -5.53 11.81
C SER A 18 15.21 -6.59 12.91
N GLU A 19 13.99 -6.90 13.37
CA GLU A 19 13.75 -8.01 14.31
C GLU A 19 13.51 -9.30 13.53
N GLU A 20 14.14 -10.41 13.94
CA GLU A 20 13.90 -11.71 13.34
C GLU A 20 12.61 -12.35 13.86
N ILE A 21 11.87 -13.00 12.96
CA ILE A 21 10.59 -13.65 13.26
C ILE A 21 10.61 -15.08 12.73
N ARG A 22 9.98 -16.00 13.45
CA ARG A 22 9.88 -17.43 13.08
C ARG A 22 11.25 -18.08 12.85
N GLY A 23 12.16 -17.95 13.82
CA GLY A 23 13.48 -18.57 13.73
C GLY A 23 14.36 -18.02 12.60
N GLY A 24 14.23 -16.72 12.28
CA GLY A 24 15.04 -16.07 11.27
C GLY A 24 14.51 -16.18 9.83
N LYS A 25 13.38 -16.90 9.61
CA LYS A 25 12.80 -17.04 8.27
C LYS A 25 12.28 -15.71 7.70
N PHE A 26 11.80 -14.82 8.54
CA PHE A 26 11.28 -13.51 8.18
C PHE A 26 11.90 -12.43 9.05
N LYS A 27 11.97 -11.21 8.50
CA LYS A 27 12.44 -10.01 9.21
C LYS A 27 11.31 -8.99 9.32
N LEU A 28 11.32 -8.21 10.40
CA LEU A 28 10.43 -7.09 10.64
C LEU A 28 11.20 -5.79 10.56
N LYS A 29 10.71 -4.84 9.76
CA LYS A 29 11.17 -3.44 9.75
C LYS A 29 9.99 -2.53 10.11
N ARG A 30 10.08 -1.78 11.21
CA ARG A 30 9.09 -0.76 11.55
C ARG A 30 9.39 0.50 10.74
N ILE A 31 8.43 0.97 9.93
CA ILE A 31 8.58 2.15 9.08
C ILE A 31 7.99 3.38 9.78
N GLY A 32 6.90 3.21 10.50
CA GLY A 32 6.22 4.26 11.26
C GLY A 32 5.61 3.72 12.55
N LYS A 33 4.88 4.56 13.28
CA LYS A 33 4.21 4.15 14.52
C LYS A 33 3.18 3.04 14.30
N ARG A 34 2.58 2.98 13.10
CA ARG A 34 1.47 2.09 12.73
C ARG A 34 1.71 1.31 11.45
N ILE A 35 2.92 1.41 10.87
CA ILE A 35 3.30 0.72 9.63
C ILE A 35 4.48 -0.19 9.91
N ALA A 36 4.30 -1.48 9.59
CA ALA A 36 5.29 -2.52 9.82
C ALA A 36 5.46 -3.38 8.56
N TYR A 37 6.68 -3.54 8.11
CA TYR A 37 7.04 -4.33 6.94
C TYR A 37 7.68 -5.67 7.34
N TYR A 38 7.10 -6.75 6.86
CA TYR A 38 7.53 -8.12 7.08
C TYR A 38 7.99 -8.71 5.76
N TYR A 39 9.21 -9.25 5.72
CA TYR A 39 9.81 -9.75 4.49
C TYR A 39 10.72 -10.95 4.72
N SER A 40 10.95 -11.75 3.68
CA SER A 40 12.00 -12.76 3.71
C SER A 40 13.32 -12.14 3.27
N PRO A 41 14.42 -12.36 4.02
CA PRO A 41 15.73 -11.94 3.56
C PRO A 41 16.10 -12.64 2.27
N SER A 42 16.68 -11.93 1.32
CA SER A 42 17.22 -12.55 0.10
C SER A 42 18.40 -13.47 0.47
N PRO A 43 18.50 -14.70 -0.09
CA PRO A 43 19.69 -15.50 0.07
C PRO A 43 20.85 -14.80 -0.64
N GLY A 44 21.70 -14.10 0.13
CA GLY A 44 22.85 -13.36 -0.42
C GLY A 44 23.16 -12.02 0.23
N SER A 45 22.28 -11.46 1.06
CA SER A 45 22.60 -10.30 1.88
C SER A 45 23.14 -10.70 3.25
N GLY A 46 24.18 -11.56 3.26
CA GLY A 46 24.99 -11.75 4.43
C GLY A 46 25.72 -10.45 4.72
N GLU A 47 25.59 -9.94 5.94
CA GLU A 47 26.41 -8.88 6.47
C GLU A 47 27.86 -9.11 6.06
N GLN A 48 28.45 -8.17 5.34
CA GLN A 48 29.90 -8.08 5.27
C GLN A 48 30.37 -7.84 6.71
N ALA A 49 30.79 -8.91 7.34
CA ALA A 49 31.52 -8.82 8.57
C ALA A 49 32.76 -7.96 8.28
N THR A 50 32.79 -6.77 8.82
CA THR A 50 33.98 -5.93 8.90
C THR A 50 35.04 -6.70 9.68
N CYS A 51 35.99 -7.28 8.97
CA CYS A 51 37.19 -7.79 9.59
C CYS A 51 37.94 -6.61 10.24
N PRO A 52 38.40 -6.75 11.48
CA PRO A 52 39.25 -5.72 12.09
C PRO A 52 40.60 -5.69 11.39
N ALA A 53 40.95 -4.55 10.84
CA ALA A 53 42.26 -4.29 10.28
C ALA A 53 43.32 -4.43 11.38
N LYS A 54 44.27 -5.35 11.20
CA LYS A 54 45.48 -5.42 11.98
C LYS A 54 46.42 -4.33 11.50
N ASP A 55 46.80 -3.46 12.42
CA ASP A 55 47.93 -2.55 12.30
C ASP A 55 49.20 -3.29 11.88
N SER A 56 49.85 -2.78 10.84
CA SER A 56 51.27 -2.99 10.58
C SER A 56 51.86 -1.68 10.08
N GLN A 57 52.53 -1.01 10.97
CA GLN A 57 53.43 0.12 10.67
C GLN A 57 54.59 -0.37 9.80
N THR A 58 54.95 0.35 8.78
CA THR A 58 56.37 0.69 8.50
C THR A 58 56.47 1.91 7.57
N SER A 59 57.25 2.82 8.00
CA SER A 59 57.68 4.09 7.46
C SER A 59 58.54 3.96 6.19
N THR A 60 58.45 4.91 5.25
CA THR A 60 59.56 5.77 4.80
C THR A 60 59.14 6.73 3.68
N SER A 61 59.44 7.94 3.92
CA SER A 61 59.69 9.21 3.23
C SER A 61 59.93 9.23 1.71
N LEU A 62 59.41 10.24 1.01
CA LEU A 62 60.08 11.43 0.42
C LEU A 62 59.20 12.10 -0.64
N ASP A 63 59.01 13.38 -0.46
CA ASP A 63 58.47 14.42 -1.37
C ASP A 63 59.41 14.75 -2.52
N PRO A 64 59.15 15.84 -3.27
CA PRO A 64 58.05 16.22 -4.18
C PRO A 64 58.61 16.62 -5.58
N ILE A 65 57.73 16.93 -6.58
CA ILE A 65 58.09 17.99 -7.59
C ILE A 65 56.76 18.46 -8.29
N SER A 66 56.66 19.76 -8.30
CA SER A 66 55.77 20.71 -8.93
C SER A 66 55.95 20.83 -10.43
N CYS A 67 54.90 21.23 -11.16
CA CYS A 67 54.85 22.30 -12.17
C CYS A 67 53.51 22.30 -12.92
N SER A 68 52.72 23.23 -12.74
CA SER A 68 52.23 24.44 -13.39
C SER A 68 52.26 24.48 -14.93
N SER A 69 51.11 24.83 -15.54
CA SER A 69 50.85 26.03 -16.32
C SER A 69 49.72 25.83 -17.37
N THR A 70 48.73 26.65 -17.24
CA THR A 70 48.20 27.72 -18.08
C THR A 70 47.40 27.37 -19.34
N LEU A 71 46.20 27.98 -19.35
CA LEU A 71 45.27 28.30 -20.41
C LEU A 71 45.90 29.20 -21.53
N PRO A 72 45.28 29.42 -22.72
CA PRO A 72 44.17 30.35 -22.80
C PRO A 72 43.12 30.13 -23.93
N PHE A 73 41.94 30.64 -23.69
CA PHE A 73 40.97 31.41 -24.49
C PHE A 73 41.21 31.65 -25.97
N ARG A 74 40.17 31.46 -26.82
CA ARG A 74 39.72 32.50 -27.77
C ARG A 74 38.37 32.19 -28.43
N ASP A 75 37.65 33.28 -28.52
CA ASP A 75 36.32 33.59 -29.03
C ASP A 75 36.13 33.47 -30.56
N VAL A 76 34.86 33.58 -30.92
CA VAL A 76 34.22 34.42 -31.95
C VAL A 76 33.58 33.74 -33.18
N SER A 77 32.25 33.83 -33.20
CA SER A 77 31.36 34.46 -34.19
C SER A 77 30.86 33.70 -35.44
N SER A 78 29.56 33.52 -35.43
CA SER A 78 28.52 34.02 -36.38
C SER A 78 28.37 33.43 -37.78
N ALA A 79 27.08 33.21 -38.05
CA ALA A 79 26.32 33.43 -39.29
C ALA A 79 25.78 32.21 -40.06
N ASP A 80 24.45 32.13 -40.05
CA ASP A 80 23.51 31.57 -41.02
C ASP A 80 23.64 32.20 -42.41
N PRO A 81 22.94 31.83 -43.51
CA PRO A 81 21.88 30.83 -43.73
C PRO A 81 21.91 30.11 -45.11
N SER A 82 20.82 29.34 -45.33
CA SER A 82 20.19 29.00 -46.64
C SER A 82 20.34 27.58 -47.23
N SER A 83 19.16 26.95 -47.30
CA SER A 83 18.82 25.81 -48.17
C SER A 83 18.94 26.17 -49.69
N PRO A 84 18.84 25.26 -50.69
CA PRO A 84 17.93 24.12 -50.79
C PRO A 84 18.36 22.90 -51.67
N LEU A 85 17.57 21.80 -51.55
CA LEU A 85 17.12 20.85 -52.57
C LEU A 85 18.12 19.91 -53.32
N LEU A 86 17.86 18.65 -53.29
CA LEU A 86 17.40 17.68 -54.32
C LEU A 86 18.09 16.30 -54.28
N LEU A 87 17.21 15.27 -54.17
CA LEU A 87 17.14 13.98 -54.89
C LEU A 87 18.27 12.95 -54.86
N SER A 88 17.80 11.78 -54.46
CA SER A 88 17.92 10.44 -55.04
C SER A 88 19.06 9.52 -54.62
N ASP A 89 18.57 8.34 -54.34
CA ASP A 89 19.05 6.98 -54.57
C ASP A 89 19.54 6.18 -53.37
N SER A 90 18.71 5.18 -53.07
CA SER A 90 19.11 3.96 -52.37
C SER A 90 20.10 3.13 -53.19
N PRO A 91 20.98 2.29 -52.58
CA PRO A 91 20.55 0.97 -52.27
C PRO A 91 21.16 0.29 -51.02
N SER A 92 20.30 -0.51 -50.39
CA SER A 92 20.51 -1.86 -49.81
C SER A 92 21.69 -2.23 -48.92
N ARG A 93 21.31 -2.93 -47.86
CA ARG A 93 21.99 -3.96 -47.02
C ARG A 93 22.78 -3.43 -45.85
N THR A 94 22.54 -3.89 -44.64
CA THR A 94 22.36 -5.25 -44.06
C THR A 94 21.82 -5.13 -42.65
N PRO A 95 21.25 -6.18 -42.02
CA PRO A 95 20.56 -6.08 -40.74
C PRO A 95 21.55 -5.99 -39.59
N ALA A 96 21.54 -4.86 -38.91
CA ALA A 96 22.16 -4.75 -37.61
C ALA A 96 21.28 -5.48 -36.58
N SER A 97 21.87 -6.44 -35.93
CA SER A 97 21.37 -7.23 -34.83
C SER A 97 20.45 -6.42 -33.93
N SER A 98 19.20 -6.81 -33.90
CA SER A 98 18.29 -6.50 -32.81
C SER A 98 18.87 -7.07 -31.51
N GLN A 99 19.54 -6.24 -30.75
CA GLN A 99 19.73 -6.52 -29.32
C GLN A 99 18.34 -6.52 -28.71
N SER A 100 17.78 -7.71 -28.59
CA SER A 100 16.70 -8.00 -27.67
C SER A 100 17.22 -7.60 -26.29
N GLN A 101 16.87 -6.40 -25.83
CA GLN A 101 16.90 -6.07 -24.43
C GLN A 101 15.93 -7.06 -23.76
N SER A 102 16.48 -8.19 -23.30
CA SER A 102 15.83 -9.01 -22.32
C SER A 102 15.63 -8.11 -21.11
N HIS A 103 14.43 -7.53 -20.98
CA HIS A 103 13.95 -7.06 -19.70
C HIS A 103 14.05 -8.25 -18.76
N CYS A 104 15.12 -8.27 -17.98
CA CYS A 104 15.22 -9.10 -16.80
C CYS A 104 14.06 -8.63 -15.91
N ALA A 105 12.92 -9.33 -16.01
CA ALA A 105 11.78 -9.09 -15.17
C ALA A 105 12.29 -9.19 -13.74
N SER A 106 12.36 -8.05 -13.06
CA SER A 106 12.72 -7.98 -11.66
C SER A 106 11.84 -8.98 -10.91
N THR A 107 12.44 -10.04 -10.41
CA THR A 107 11.79 -11.10 -9.63
C THR A 107 11.47 -10.60 -8.21
N SER A 108 11.06 -9.34 -8.11
CA SER A 108 10.67 -8.77 -6.82
C SER A 108 9.39 -9.45 -6.34
N ARG A 109 9.41 -9.88 -5.06
CA ARG A 109 8.24 -10.53 -4.45
C ARG A 109 7.03 -9.62 -4.48
N PRO A 110 5.82 -10.14 -4.73
CA PRO A 110 4.60 -9.35 -4.58
C PRO A 110 4.49 -8.78 -3.17
N LEU A 111 3.92 -7.58 -3.05
CA LEU A 111 3.68 -6.91 -1.79
C LEU A 111 2.20 -6.99 -1.43
N LEU A 112 1.88 -7.62 -0.29
CA LEU A 112 0.58 -7.43 0.33
C LEU A 112 0.59 -6.15 1.15
N VAL A 113 -0.38 -5.27 0.95
CA VAL A 113 -0.69 -4.17 1.86
C VAL A 113 -1.94 -4.56 2.66
N PHE A 114 -1.72 -4.87 3.94
CA PHE A 114 -2.76 -5.35 4.84
C PHE A 114 -3.23 -4.23 5.77
N PHE A 115 -4.44 -3.71 5.51
CA PHE A 115 -5.11 -2.72 6.36
C PHE A 115 -5.90 -3.43 7.45
N SER A 116 -5.42 -3.38 8.68
CA SER A 116 -6.03 -4.11 9.78
C SER A 116 -7.24 -3.39 10.38
N TRP A 117 -8.08 -4.17 11.08
CA TRP A 117 -9.27 -3.65 11.77
C TRP A 117 -8.92 -2.93 13.07
N LEU A 118 -9.90 -2.28 13.67
CA LEU A 118 -9.75 -1.56 14.92
C LEU A 118 -9.45 -2.53 16.07
N HIS A 119 -8.49 -2.17 16.94
CA HIS A 119 -8.04 -3.00 18.07
C HIS A 119 -7.62 -4.42 17.68
N ALA A 120 -7.12 -4.60 16.44
CA ALA A 120 -6.63 -5.87 15.99
C ALA A 120 -5.55 -6.43 16.94
N GLN A 121 -5.84 -7.58 17.54
CA GLN A 121 -4.89 -8.23 18.43
C GLN A 121 -3.66 -8.71 17.64
N PRO A 122 -2.44 -8.55 18.18
CA PRO A 122 -1.22 -8.95 17.47
C PRO A 122 -1.26 -10.38 16.94
N GLY A 123 -1.76 -11.34 17.74
CA GLY A 123 -1.89 -12.75 17.33
C GLY A 123 -2.87 -12.97 16.19
N SER A 124 -3.92 -12.15 16.07
CA SER A 124 -4.86 -12.23 14.95
C SER A 124 -4.25 -11.65 13.67
N VAL A 125 -3.58 -10.49 13.76
CA VAL A 125 -2.84 -9.89 12.63
C VAL A 125 -1.77 -10.85 12.13
N THR A 126 -1.06 -11.53 13.05
CA THR A 126 -0.06 -12.55 12.72
C THR A 126 -0.62 -13.66 11.84
N LYS A 127 -1.84 -14.14 12.10
CA LYS A 127 -2.46 -15.19 11.26
C LYS A 127 -2.65 -14.73 9.82
N TYR A 128 -3.21 -13.54 9.60
CA TYR A 128 -3.35 -12.98 8.24
C TYR A 128 -1.99 -12.72 7.59
N ARG A 129 -1.05 -12.10 8.30
CA ARG A 129 0.30 -11.85 7.82
C ARG A 129 0.98 -13.15 7.34
N ASP A 130 0.92 -14.17 8.17
CA ASP A 130 1.61 -15.44 7.93
C ASP A 130 1.01 -16.21 6.75
N LEU A 131 -0.32 -16.10 6.52
CA LEU A 131 -0.95 -16.64 5.32
C LEU A 131 -0.26 -16.17 4.03
N TYR A 132 0.10 -14.91 3.94
CA TYR A 132 0.70 -14.33 2.75
C TYR A 132 2.22 -14.50 2.71
N LEU A 133 2.89 -14.42 3.86
CA LEU A 133 4.32 -14.71 3.94
C LEU A 133 4.63 -16.15 3.51
N ASP A 134 3.81 -17.12 3.93
CA ASP A 134 3.98 -18.53 3.57
C ASP A 134 3.75 -18.78 2.06
N ARG A 135 2.95 -17.90 1.40
CA ARG A 135 2.76 -17.89 -0.05
C ARG A 135 3.86 -17.12 -0.81
N GLY A 136 4.88 -16.65 -0.11
CA GLY A 136 6.02 -15.97 -0.72
C GLY A 136 5.81 -14.49 -1.03
N MET A 137 4.77 -13.88 -0.50
CA MET A 137 4.57 -12.43 -0.54
C MET A 137 5.27 -11.78 0.66
N ASP A 138 5.73 -10.55 0.49
CA ASP A 138 6.09 -9.71 1.63
C ASP A 138 4.84 -8.94 2.09
N VAL A 139 4.80 -8.52 3.35
CA VAL A 139 3.59 -7.95 3.95
C VAL A 139 3.87 -6.60 4.59
N LEU A 140 3.19 -5.56 4.12
CA LEU A 140 3.12 -4.25 4.76
C LEU A 140 1.83 -4.17 5.58
N VAL A 141 1.95 -4.23 6.90
CA VAL A 141 0.82 -4.09 7.82
C VAL A 141 0.60 -2.61 8.11
N VAL A 142 -0.59 -2.12 7.78
CA VAL A 142 -1.07 -0.75 8.04
C VAL A 142 -2.16 -0.82 9.10
N GLN A 143 -1.89 -0.30 10.30
CA GLN A 143 -2.82 -0.36 11.41
C GLN A 143 -3.80 0.81 11.38
N SER A 144 -5.08 0.51 11.38
CA SER A 144 -6.14 1.52 11.48
C SER A 144 -6.31 2.05 12.90
N SER A 145 -6.89 3.24 13.04
CA SER A 145 -7.14 3.89 14.33
C SER A 145 -8.53 4.51 14.36
N VAL A 146 -9.18 4.40 15.52
CA VAL A 146 -10.46 5.08 15.75
C VAL A 146 -10.33 6.60 15.60
N MET A 147 -9.16 7.18 15.90
CA MET A 147 -8.93 8.62 15.79
C MET A 147 -9.00 9.09 14.33
N TYR A 148 -8.59 8.25 13.37
CA TYR A 148 -8.69 8.56 11.95
C TYR A 148 -10.14 8.48 11.45
N PHE A 149 -10.96 7.68 12.12
CA PHE A 149 -12.39 7.66 11.91
C PHE A 149 -13.08 8.85 12.58
N LEU A 150 -12.82 9.15 13.82
CA LEU A 150 -13.45 10.29 14.51
C LEU A 150 -13.07 11.63 13.86
N TRP A 151 -11.84 11.78 13.39
CA TRP A 151 -11.38 12.99 12.70
C TRP A 151 -10.76 12.64 11.35
N PRO A 152 -11.58 12.57 10.29
CA PRO A 152 -11.18 12.10 8.95
C PRO A 152 -9.97 12.81 8.34
N ARG A 153 -9.72 14.07 8.72
CA ARG A 153 -8.54 14.80 8.27
C ARG A 153 -7.24 14.11 8.70
N TRP A 154 -7.18 13.59 9.92
CA TRP A 154 -6.02 12.79 10.36
C TRP A 154 -5.92 11.46 9.61
N GLY A 155 -7.07 10.94 9.18
CA GLY A 155 -7.11 9.79 8.28
C GLY A 155 -6.49 10.09 6.92
N LEU A 156 -6.77 11.26 6.34
CA LEU A 156 -6.15 11.73 5.10
C LEU A 156 -4.63 11.88 5.27
N ASP A 157 -4.18 12.56 6.32
CA ASP A 157 -2.75 12.73 6.60
C ASP A 157 -2.05 11.37 6.71
N TYR A 158 -2.69 10.40 7.37
CA TYR A 158 -2.18 9.04 7.47
C TYR A 158 -2.22 8.28 6.14
N GLY A 159 -3.27 8.46 5.33
CA GLY A 159 -3.35 7.93 3.96
C GLY A 159 -2.19 8.40 3.09
N LEU A 160 -1.79 9.67 3.23
CA LEU A 160 -0.62 10.23 2.56
C LEU A 160 0.70 9.62 3.07
N GLU A 161 0.80 9.37 4.40
CA GLU A 161 1.96 8.66 4.97
C GLU A 161 2.11 7.27 4.37
N VAL A 162 1.02 6.50 4.30
CA VAL A 162 1.01 5.16 3.69
C VAL A 162 1.39 5.22 2.21
N LEU A 163 0.84 6.18 1.46
CA LEU A 163 1.15 6.35 0.05
C LEU A 163 2.63 6.65 -0.19
N LYS A 164 3.22 7.55 0.59
CA LYS A 164 4.66 7.85 0.55
C LYS A 164 5.52 6.62 0.82
N VAL A 165 5.11 5.76 1.75
CA VAL A 165 5.80 4.48 1.98
C VAL A 165 5.73 3.59 0.74
N LEU A 166 4.57 3.48 0.09
CA LEU A 166 4.41 2.67 -1.13
C LEU A 166 5.17 3.21 -2.34
N GLU A 167 5.59 4.47 -2.29
CA GLU A 167 6.40 5.15 -3.30
C GLU A 167 7.91 5.11 -2.98
N GLU A 168 8.31 4.56 -1.82
CA GLU A 168 9.74 4.31 -1.55
C GLU A 168 10.34 3.36 -2.61
N PRO A 169 11.62 3.53 -3.01
CA PRO A 169 12.27 2.72 -4.04
C PRO A 169 12.15 1.21 -3.83
N GLN A 170 12.12 0.75 -2.56
CA GLN A 170 11.98 -0.66 -2.23
C GLN A 170 10.59 -1.25 -2.54
N PHE A 171 9.57 -0.40 -2.76
CA PHE A 171 8.20 -0.80 -3.03
C PHE A 171 7.68 -0.34 -4.40
N LEU A 172 8.29 0.70 -5.00
CA LEU A 172 7.76 1.45 -6.13
C LEU A 172 7.45 0.57 -7.36
N GLU A 173 8.27 -0.43 -7.64
CA GLU A 173 8.11 -1.30 -8.83
C GLU A 173 7.41 -2.63 -8.52
N ARG A 174 6.97 -2.82 -7.29
CA ARG A 174 6.37 -4.09 -6.87
C ARG A 174 4.89 -4.14 -7.22
N VAL A 175 4.43 -5.29 -7.68
CA VAL A 175 3.00 -5.57 -7.77
C VAL A 175 2.39 -5.63 -6.38
N VAL A 176 1.20 -5.09 -6.22
CA VAL A 176 0.54 -4.87 -4.94
C VAL A 176 -0.78 -5.62 -4.89
N LEU A 177 -0.97 -6.41 -3.84
CA LEU A 177 -2.26 -6.95 -3.43
C LEU A 177 -2.76 -6.15 -2.23
N ILE A 178 -3.99 -5.69 -2.26
CA ILE A 178 -4.63 -5.02 -1.12
C ILE A 178 -5.49 -6.02 -0.36
N HIS A 179 -5.38 -6.02 0.98
CA HIS A 179 -6.33 -6.71 1.84
C HIS A 179 -6.74 -5.76 2.97
N ALA A 180 -7.99 -5.35 2.97
CA ALA A 180 -8.52 -4.41 3.94
C ALA A 180 -9.63 -5.05 4.77
N THR A 181 -9.43 -5.09 6.09
CA THR A 181 -10.39 -5.68 7.03
C THR A 181 -11.10 -4.59 7.82
N SER A 182 -12.45 -4.62 7.83
CA SER A 182 -13.30 -3.72 8.61
C SER A 182 -13.01 -2.24 8.28
N ILE A 183 -12.70 -1.41 9.29
CA ILE A 183 -12.30 0.00 9.15
C ILE A 183 -11.01 0.17 8.30
N GLY A 184 -10.27 -0.91 8.06
CA GLY A 184 -9.14 -0.91 7.13
C GLY A 184 -9.53 -0.47 5.72
N GLY A 185 -10.78 -0.78 5.30
CA GLY A 185 -11.34 -0.28 4.04
C GLY A 185 -11.44 1.25 4.00
N PHE A 186 -11.86 1.87 5.10
CA PHE A 186 -11.86 3.34 5.22
C PHE A 186 -10.43 3.90 5.17
N THR A 187 -9.48 3.29 5.88
CA THR A 187 -8.07 3.71 5.84
C THR A 187 -7.50 3.62 4.42
N PHE A 188 -7.81 2.55 3.69
CA PHE A 188 -7.42 2.42 2.29
C PHE A 188 -8.07 3.48 1.39
N THR A 189 -9.33 3.83 1.64
CA THR A 189 -10.02 4.90 0.90
C THR A 189 -9.33 6.25 1.08
N GLN A 190 -8.70 6.52 2.23
CA GLN A 190 -7.91 7.75 2.42
C GLN A 190 -6.64 7.76 1.53
N VAL A 191 -6.04 6.60 1.28
CA VAL A 191 -4.95 6.47 0.28
C VAL A 191 -5.48 6.77 -1.12
N LEU A 192 -6.63 6.19 -1.50
CA LEU A 192 -7.26 6.42 -2.79
C LEU A 192 -7.62 7.89 -3.02
N HIS A 193 -7.97 8.62 -1.96
CA HIS A 193 -8.26 10.04 -2.05
C HIS A 193 -7.06 10.84 -2.61
N HIS A 194 -5.85 10.57 -2.12
CA HIS A 194 -4.65 11.21 -2.63
C HIS A 194 -4.34 10.80 -4.06
N VAL A 195 -4.47 9.51 -4.38
CA VAL A 195 -4.27 8.98 -5.74
C VAL A 195 -5.21 9.65 -6.75
N THR A 196 -6.46 9.91 -6.37
CA THR A 196 -7.44 10.56 -7.27
C THR A 196 -7.28 12.06 -7.37
N GLN A 197 -6.78 12.73 -6.33
CA GLN A 197 -6.55 14.18 -6.34
C GLN A 197 -5.31 14.60 -7.14
N ALA A 198 -4.28 13.76 -7.18
CA ALA A 198 -3.05 14.02 -7.90
C ALA A 198 -2.66 12.81 -8.77
N PRO A 199 -3.47 12.47 -9.78
CA PRO A 199 -3.27 11.26 -10.57
C PRO A 199 -1.92 11.28 -11.32
N GLU A 200 -1.46 12.45 -11.73
CA GLU A 200 -0.16 12.58 -12.41
C GLU A 200 1.03 12.30 -11.50
N THR A 201 0.91 12.60 -10.21
CA THR A 201 1.95 12.37 -9.21
C THR A 201 1.98 10.92 -8.72
N HIS A 202 0.80 10.29 -8.63
CA HIS A 202 0.61 8.97 -8.01
C HIS A 202 0.18 7.87 -9.01
N VAL A 203 0.51 8.02 -10.29
CA VAL A 203 0.11 7.11 -11.40
C VAL A 203 0.47 5.65 -11.11
N GLY A 204 1.57 5.42 -10.40
CA GLY A 204 2.11 4.07 -10.24
C GLY A 204 1.25 3.11 -9.43
N LEU A 205 0.48 3.56 -8.42
CA LEU A 205 -0.22 2.65 -7.52
C LEU A 205 -1.37 1.91 -8.20
N ASN A 206 -2.23 2.61 -8.94
CA ASN A 206 -3.38 1.99 -9.62
C ASN A 206 -2.96 0.89 -10.60
N GLN A 207 -1.84 1.09 -11.30
CA GLN A 207 -1.32 0.13 -12.28
C GLN A 207 -0.66 -1.09 -11.62
N ARG A 208 -0.18 -0.93 -10.39
CA ARG A 208 0.50 -1.99 -9.65
C ARG A 208 -0.44 -2.86 -8.83
N VAL A 209 -1.65 -2.38 -8.53
CA VAL A 209 -2.65 -3.18 -7.81
C VAL A 209 -3.17 -4.27 -8.74
N ILE A 210 -2.89 -5.52 -8.36
CA ILE A 210 -3.29 -6.71 -9.13
C ILE A 210 -4.54 -7.39 -8.59
N GLY A 211 -5.00 -6.99 -7.43
CA GLY A 211 -6.23 -7.47 -6.80
C GLY A 211 -6.46 -6.78 -5.47
N HIS A 212 -7.71 -6.78 -5.01
CA HIS A 212 -8.06 -6.22 -3.71
C HIS A 212 -9.13 -7.05 -3.00
N ILE A 213 -8.91 -7.27 -1.71
CA ILE A 213 -9.74 -8.12 -0.86
C ILE A 213 -10.30 -7.26 0.26
N TYR A 214 -11.60 -7.38 0.49
CA TYR A 214 -12.31 -6.71 1.57
C TYR A 214 -12.96 -7.75 2.48
N ASP A 215 -12.52 -7.76 3.73
CA ASP A 215 -13.00 -8.70 4.75
C ASP A 215 -13.79 -7.93 5.81
N SER A 216 -15.07 -8.25 5.99
CA SER A 216 -15.96 -7.56 6.94
C SER A 216 -15.99 -6.04 6.72
N LEU A 217 -16.10 -5.59 5.47
CA LEU A 217 -16.09 -4.15 5.16
C LEU A 217 -17.20 -3.43 5.91
N VAL A 218 -16.86 -2.34 6.61
CA VAL A 218 -17.86 -1.47 7.24
C VAL A 218 -18.49 -0.62 6.15
N ILE A 219 -19.74 -0.90 5.83
CA ILE A 219 -20.50 -0.21 4.79
C ILE A 219 -21.93 0.05 5.26
N GLY A 220 -22.47 1.22 4.90
CA GLY A 220 -23.81 1.64 5.26
C GLY A 220 -23.89 3.14 5.53
N SER A 221 -24.95 3.58 6.21
CA SER A 221 -25.10 4.97 6.63
C SER A 221 -24.22 5.32 7.83
N LEU A 222 -24.01 6.61 8.08
CA LEU A 222 -23.33 7.07 9.30
C LEU A 222 -24.01 6.57 10.58
N GLU A 223 -25.35 6.47 10.58
CA GLU A 223 -26.09 5.89 11.69
C GLU A 223 -25.72 4.42 11.90
N HIS A 224 -25.64 3.64 10.83
CA HIS A 224 -25.21 2.24 10.88
C HIS A 224 -23.80 2.11 11.45
N MET A 225 -22.89 2.97 11.03
CA MET A 225 -21.51 3.02 11.55
C MET A 225 -21.48 3.42 13.03
N ALA A 226 -22.32 4.36 13.46
CA ALA A 226 -22.45 4.78 14.87
C ALA A 226 -23.01 3.66 15.76
N ILE A 227 -23.98 2.91 15.28
CA ILE A 227 -24.52 1.69 15.94
C ILE A 227 -23.41 0.65 16.10
N GLY A 228 -22.69 0.39 15.02
CA GLY A 228 -21.59 -0.55 15.04
C GLY A 228 -20.46 -0.14 15.98
N LEU A 229 -20.14 1.14 16.04
CA LEU A 229 -19.18 1.66 17.01
C LEU A 229 -19.64 1.41 18.45
N GLY A 230 -20.91 1.69 18.74
CA GLY A 230 -21.51 1.41 20.07
C GLY A 230 -21.42 -0.07 20.45
N LYS A 231 -21.84 -0.96 19.54
CA LYS A 231 -21.75 -2.42 19.73
C LYS A 231 -20.32 -2.91 19.96
N SER A 232 -19.35 -2.28 19.28
CA SER A 232 -17.94 -2.69 19.37
C SER A 232 -17.24 -2.18 20.62
N LEU A 233 -17.61 -1.00 21.12
CA LEU A 233 -16.96 -0.37 22.29
C LEU A 233 -17.59 -0.83 23.61
N VAL A 234 -18.88 -0.58 23.79
CA VAL A 234 -19.60 -0.93 25.02
C VAL A 234 -21.06 -1.27 24.68
N PRO A 235 -21.38 -2.55 24.45
CA PRO A 235 -22.71 -2.97 24.02
C PRO A 235 -23.85 -2.48 24.94
N ALA A 236 -23.61 -2.42 26.24
CA ALA A 236 -24.60 -1.95 27.24
C ALA A 236 -24.95 -0.45 27.06
N LEU A 237 -24.10 0.34 26.40
CA LEU A 237 -24.29 1.77 26.16
C LEU A 237 -24.51 2.08 24.67
N GLU A 238 -24.84 1.09 23.84
CA GLU A 238 -24.99 1.24 22.38
C GLU A 238 -25.85 2.47 22.02
N CYS A 239 -27.03 2.60 22.63
CA CYS A 239 -27.96 3.69 22.34
C CYS A 239 -27.38 5.07 22.70
N PHE A 240 -26.67 5.16 23.82
CA PHE A 240 -26.01 6.40 24.24
C PHE A 240 -24.87 6.75 23.29
N ILE A 241 -24.01 5.79 22.95
CA ILE A 241 -22.88 5.98 22.05
C ILE A 241 -23.36 6.37 20.65
N LYS A 242 -24.42 5.71 20.15
CA LYS A 242 -25.07 6.08 18.89
C LYS A 242 -25.52 7.54 18.90
N ASN A 243 -26.28 7.94 19.89
CA ASN A 243 -26.82 9.30 19.97
C ASN A 243 -25.71 10.36 20.14
N ALA A 244 -24.69 10.07 20.95
CA ALA A 244 -23.53 10.93 21.11
C ALA A 244 -22.72 11.06 19.80
N ALA A 245 -22.53 9.95 19.08
CA ALA A 245 -21.86 9.96 17.77
C ALA A 245 -22.67 10.75 16.73
N MET A 246 -23.99 10.57 16.69
CA MET A 246 -24.86 11.32 15.77
C MET A 246 -24.85 12.82 16.07
N LEU A 247 -24.89 13.22 17.35
CA LEU A 247 -24.74 14.61 17.77
C LEU A 247 -23.38 15.16 17.38
N TYR A 248 -22.32 14.40 17.59
CA TYR A 248 -20.95 14.76 17.18
C TYR A 248 -20.87 14.99 15.66
N PHE A 249 -21.39 14.06 14.84
CA PHE A 249 -21.41 14.18 13.38
C PHE A 249 -22.26 15.37 12.91
N TRP A 250 -23.33 15.70 13.63
CA TRP A 250 -24.14 16.87 13.32
C TRP A 250 -23.40 18.18 13.66
N LEU A 251 -22.77 18.27 14.84
CA LEU A 251 -22.01 19.47 15.27
C LEU A 251 -20.79 19.73 14.38
N PHE A 252 -20.11 18.68 13.95
CA PHE A 252 -18.90 18.77 13.13
C PHE A 252 -19.11 18.28 11.70
N LYS A 253 -20.33 18.49 11.15
CA LYS A 253 -20.76 17.94 9.87
C LYS A 253 -19.74 18.12 8.75
N THR A 254 -19.23 19.32 8.53
CA THR A 254 -18.27 19.65 7.46
C THR A 254 -16.92 18.97 7.61
N HIS A 255 -16.53 18.64 8.84
CA HIS A 255 -15.26 18.01 9.17
C HIS A 255 -15.35 16.48 9.34
N THR A 256 -16.56 15.95 9.41
CA THR A 256 -16.84 14.55 9.63
C THR A 256 -17.80 13.96 8.60
N ALA A 257 -19.11 14.20 8.73
CA ALA A 257 -20.15 13.57 7.91
C ALA A 257 -19.94 13.84 6.40
N ASP A 258 -19.63 15.07 6.01
CA ASP A 258 -19.40 15.42 4.61
C ASP A 258 -18.11 14.76 4.06
N MET A 259 -17.11 14.53 4.91
CA MET A 259 -15.89 13.81 4.51
C MET A 259 -16.14 12.30 4.37
N TYR A 260 -16.99 11.73 5.23
CA TYR A 260 -17.40 10.33 5.06
C TYR A 260 -18.18 10.11 3.78
N GLU A 261 -19.14 10.99 3.50
CA GLU A 261 -19.93 10.88 2.28
C GLU A 261 -19.03 10.92 1.04
N ARG A 262 -18.06 11.83 0.99
CA ARG A 262 -17.06 11.86 -0.09
C ARG A 262 -16.22 10.59 -0.14
N SER A 263 -15.85 10.02 1.00
CA SER A 263 -15.09 8.77 1.05
C SER A 263 -15.92 7.58 0.55
N ILE A 264 -17.21 7.53 0.90
CA ILE A 264 -18.14 6.52 0.39
C ILE A 264 -18.28 6.66 -1.13
N GLN A 265 -18.50 7.86 -1.65
CA GLN A 265 -18.60 8.12 -3.09
C GLN A 265 -17.30 7.76 -3.81
N LEU A 266 -16.16 8.09 -3.25
CA LEU A 266 -14.86 7.71 -3.80
C LEU A 266 -14.69 6.19 -3.85
N PHE A 267 -15.07 5.49 -2.78
CA PHE A 267 -14.98 4.03 -2.73
C PHE A 267 -15.89 3.36 -3.75
N HIS A 268 -17.13 3.83 -3.89
CA HIS A 268 -18.07 3.37 -4.91
C HIS A 268 -17.50 3.59 -6.32
N ASN A 269 -16.82 4.71 -6.53
CA ASN A 269 -16.19 5.08 -7.79
C ASN A 269 -14.67 4.81 -7.81
N SER A 270 -14.23 3.78 -7.09
CA SER A 270 -12.82 3.43 -6.99
C SER A 270 -12.10 3.50 -8.34
N PRO A 271 -10.90 4.11 -8.42
CA PRO A 271 -10.10 4.13 -9.63
C PRO A 271 -9.43 2.79 -9.92
N ILE A 272 -9.48 1.84 -8.96
CA ILE A 272 -8.86 0.52 -9.11
C ILE A 272 -9.83 -0.39 -9.84
N THR A 273 -9.39 -0.94 -10.98
CA THR A 273 -10.15 -1.86 -11.83
C THR A 273 -9.65 -3.30 -11.75
N ALA A 274 -8.66 -3.56 -10.90
CA ALA A 274 -8.17 -4.91 -10.62
C ALA A 274 -9.28 -5.80 -10.05
N PRO A 275 -9.18 -7.14 -10.16
CA PRO A 275 -10.16 -8.05 -9.58
C PRO A 275 -10.35 -7.84 -8.07
N ALA A 276 -11.60 -7.91 -7.61
CA ALA A 276 -12.00 -7.69 -6.23
C ALA A 276 -12.60 -8.92 -5.59
N PHE A 277 -12.37 -9.12 -4.30
CA PHE A 277 -13.01 -10.18 -3.52
C PHE A 277 -13.59 -9.63 -2.21
N PHE A 278 -14.82 -10.04 -1.88
CA PHE A 278 -15.49 -9.63 -0.65
C PHE A 278 -15.84 -10.83 0.23
N PHE A 279 -15.40 -10.77 1.50
CA PHE A 279 -15.82 -11.67 2.57
C PHE A 279 -16.80 -10.93 3.49
N PHE A 280 -18.00 -11.47 3.70
CA PHE A 280 -19.00 -10.85 4.56
C PHE A 280 -20.07 -11.84 5.07
N SER A 281 -20.85 -11.41 6.05
CA SER A 281 -21.96 -12.20 6.58
C SER A 281 -23.25 -11.38 6.71
N GLU A 282 -24.40 -12.07 6.72
CA GLU A 282 -25.71 -11.44 6.83
C GLU A 282 -25.97 -10.86 8.22
N ASN A 283 -25.42 -11.50 9.24
CA ASN A 283 -25.62 -11.11 10.65
C ASN A 283 -24.59 -10.12 11.17
N ASP A 284 -23.66 -9.62 10.33
CA ASP A 284 -22.65 -8.66 10.75
C ASP A 284 -23.29 -7.29 11.06
N PRO A 285 -23.25 -6.82 12.33
CA PRO A 285 -23.90 -5.58 12.71
C PRO A 285 -23.20 -4.33 12.16
N LEU A 286 -21.99 -4.45 11.63
CA LEU A 286 -21.18 -3.36 11.07
C LEU A 286 -21.20 -3.33 9.54
N CYS A 287 -21.67 -4.40 8.91
CA CYS A 287 -21.78 -4.53 7.47
C CYS A 287 -23.25 -4.58 7.06
N ASN A 288 -23.75 -3.59 6.37
CA ASN A 288 -25.05 -3.70 5.71
C ASN A 288 -24.88 -4.57 4.45
N SER A 289 -25.25 -5.85 4.56
CA SER A 289 -25.05 -6.82 3.48
C SER A 289 -25.75 -6.41 2.17
N SER A 290 -26.95 -5.83 2.25
CA SER A 290 -27.68 -5.35 1.07
C SER A 290 -26.99 -4.15 0.41
N ALA A 291 -26.41 -3.24 1.20
CA ALA A 291 -25.63 -2.13 0.65
C ALA A 291 -24.33 -2.63 -0.01
N LEU A 292 -23.71 -3.66 0.58
CA LEU A 292 -22.51 -4.28 0.02
C LEU A 292 -22.81 -5.01 -1.30
N GLU A 293 -23.92 -5.74 -1.36
CA GLU A 293 -24.35 -6.42 -2.60
C GLU A 293 -24.58 -5.41 -3.73
N LYS A 294 -25.23 -4.28 -3.45
CA LYS A 294 -25.40 -3.18 -4.43
C LYS A 294 -24.06 -2.60 -4.89
N LEU A 295 -23.10 -2.47 -4.00
CA LEU A 295 -21.75 -2.04 -4.37
C LEU A 295 -21.05 -3.05 -5.27
N ILE A 296 -21.17 -4.34 -4.95
CA ILE A 296 -20.63 -5.44 -5.77
C ILE A 296 -21.21 -5.39 -7.18
N ASP A 297 -22.53 -5.22 -7.29
CA ASP A 297 -23.21 -5.13 -8.58
C ASP A 297 -22.78 -3.88 -9.36
N LEU A 298 -22.69 -2.73 -8.70
CA LEU A 298 -22.17 -1.50 -9.30
C LEU A 298 -20.75 -1.69 -9.87
N TRP A 299 -19.86 -2.38 -9.13
CA TRP A 299 -18.49 -2.62 -9.62
C TRP A 299 -18.46 -3.59 -10.80
N LYS A 300 -19.31 -4.62 -10.79
CA LYS A 300 -19.48 -5.53 -11.94
C LYS A 300 -19.99 -4.80 -13.18
N GLU A 301 -20.98 -3.92 -13.04
CA GLU A 301 -21.49 -3.06 -14.12
C GLU A 301 -20.40 -2.14 -14.71
N ARG A 302 -19.45 -1.73 -13.88
CA ARG A 302 -18.26 -0.96 -14.30
C ARG A 302 -17.15 -1.82 -14.90
N GLY A 303 -17.36 -3.12 -15.06
CA GLY A 303 -16.40 -4.05 -15.66
C GLY A 303 -15.33 -4.58 -14.70
N VAL A 304 -15.45 -4.36 -13.40
CA VAL A 304 -14.55 -4.96 -12.41
C VAL A 304 -14.95 -6.42 -12.19
N ALA A 305 -13.98 -7.33 -12.27
CA ALA A 305 -14.19 -8.73 -11.91
C ALA A 305 -14.35 -8.84 -10.39
N VAL A 306 -15.57 -9.10 -9.92
CA VAL A 306 -15.87 -9.18 -8.48
C VAL A 306 -16.37 -10.57 -8.13
N GLU A 307 -15.67 -11.21 -7.18
CA GLU A 307 -16.12 -12.44 -6.50
C GLU A 307 -16.44 -12.12 -5.03
N SER A 308 -17.25 -12.98 -4.41
CA SER A 308 -17.57 -12.83 -2.99
C SER A 308 -17.85 -14.16 -2.31
N ARG A 309 -17.59 -14.22 -1.00
CA ARG A 309 -18.03 -15.29 -0.11
C ARG A 309 -18.89 -14.71 0.99
N LYS A 310 -20.15 -15.14 1.04
CA LYS A 310 -21.15 -14.70 2.00
C LYS A 310 -21.52 -15.86 2.93
N TRP A 311 -21.59 -15.58 4.22
CA TRP A 311 -22.11 -16.52 5.23
C TRP A 311 -23.40 -15.98 5.84
N LYS A 312 -24.28 -16.89 6.27
CA LYS A 312 -25.46 -16.50 7.07
C LYS A 312 -25.05 -15.94 8.41
N GLU A 313 -24.12 -16.63 9.06
CA GLU A 313 -23.62 -16.26 10.39
C GLU A 313 -22.09 -16.30 10.42
N SER A 314 -21.50 -15.21 10.86
CA SER A 314 -20.07 -15.11 11.14
C SER A 314 -19.80 -13.86 11.98
N THR A 315 -18.76 -13.91 12.80
CA THR A 315 -18.36 -12.76 13.60
C THR A 315 -17.61 -11.73 12.75
N HIS A 316 -17.90 -10.45 12.96
CA HIS A 316 -17.20 -9.33 12.32
C HIS A 316 -15.67 -9.44 12.45
N ALA A 317 -14.94 -9.24 11.36
CA ALA A 317 -13.48 -9.35 11.28
C ALA A 317 -12.89 -10.67 11.82
N ALA A 318 -13.68 -11.75 11.75
CA ALA A 318 -13.28 -13.07 12.24
C ALA A 318 -13.67 -14.23 11.33
N HIS A 319 -13.98 -13.96 10.06
CA HIS A 319 -14.41 -14.99 9.11
C HIS A 319 -13.38 -16.13 8.98
N LEU A 320 -12.09 -15.79 8.91
CA LEU A 320 -11.00 -16.78 8.92
C LEU A 320 -11.00 -17.68 10.16
N ARG A 321 -11.45 -17.17 11.32
CA ARG A 321 -11.55 -17.97 12.55
C ARG A 321 -12.81 -18.81 12.60
N CYS A 322 -13.94 -18.26 12.13
CA CYS A 322 -15.24 -18.91 12.17
C CYS A 322 -15.37 -20.00 11.09
N HIS A 323 -14.80 -19.78 9.92
CA HIS A 323 -14.94 -20.63 8.73
C HIS A 323 -13.56 -20.85 8.05
N PRO A 324 -12.57 -21.45 8.73
CA PRO A 324 -11.19 -21.48 8.26
C PRO A 324 -11.04 -22.14 6.89
N ASP A 325 -11.60 -23.32 6.68
CA ASP A 325 -11.42 -24.10 5.45
C ASP A 325 -12.08 -23.42 4.25
N ASP A 326 -13.30 -22.94 4.44
CA ASP A 326 -14.08 -22.25 3.42
C ASP A 326 -13.46 -20.88 3.06
N TYR A 327 -12.98 -20.14 4.07
CA TYR A 327 -12.25 -18.88 3.87
C TYR A 327 -10.97 -19.10 3.07
N LEU A 328 -10.15 -20.08 3.48
CA LEU A 328 -8.89 -20.40 2.82
C LEU A 328 -9.10 -20.90 1.40
N SER A 329 -10.10 -21.76 1.17
CA SER A 329 -10.43 -22.26 -0.17
C SER A 329 -10.84 -21.11 -1.10
N ALA A 330 -11.71 -20.21 -0.64
CA ALA A 330 -12.15 -19.05 -1.43
C ALA A 330 -10.99 -18.07 -1.69
N LEU A 331 -10.16 -17.81 -0.68
CA LEU A 331 -8.96 -16.96 -0.82
C LEU A 331 -7.99 -17.55 -1.84
N GLU A 332 -7.71 -18.85 -1.76
CA GLU A 332 -6.78 -19.53 -2.65
C GLU A 332 -7.24 -19.47 -4.10
N LYS A 333 -8.55 -19.77 -4.32
CA LYS A 333 -9.15 -19.65 -5.65
C LYS A 333 -8.98 -18.26 -6.24
N PHE A 334 -9.22 -17.22 -5.42
CA PHE A 334 -9.04 -15.83 -5.85
C PHE A 334 -7.57 -15.51 -6.14
N LEU A 335 -6.64 -15.86 -5.26
CA LEU A 335 -5.22 -15.61 -5.46
C LEU A 335 -4.66 -16.30 -6.72
N THR A 336 -5.15 -17.51 -7.03
CA THR A 336 -4.74 -18.27 -8.22
C THR A 336 -5.24 -17.61 -9.52
N SER A 337 -6.37 -16.91 -9.47
CA SER A 337 -6.92 -16.19 -10.63
C SER A 337 -6.12 -14.92 -10.97
N LEU A 338 -5.36 -14.38 -10.01
CA LEU A 338 -4.58 -13.17 -10.22
C LEU A 338 -3.35 -13.40 -11.11
N PRO A 339 -2.86 -12.37 -11.83
CA PRO A 339 -1.70 -12.47 -12.72
C PRO A 339 -0.37 -12.50 -11.94
N ILE A 340 -0.24 -13.39 -10.94
CA ILE A 340 0.94 -13.52 -10.12
C ILE A 340 1.72 -14.76 -10.56
N SER A 341 2.69 -14.57 -11.45
CA SER A 341 3.54 -15.68 -11.94
C SER A 341 4.32 -16.40 -10.82
N TYR A 342 4.67 -15.69 -9.77
CA TYR A 342 5.41 -16.23 -8.61
C TYR A 342 4.58 -17.20 -7.75
N LEU A 343 3.28 -16.98 -7.60
CA LEU A 343 2.40 -17.89 -6.85
C LEU A 343 2.17 -19.20 -7.63
N LYS A 344 2.07 -19.12 -8.97
CA LYS A 344 1.88 -20.28 -9.84
C LYS A 344 3.07 -21.27 -9.84
N ALA A 345 4.27 -20.81 -9.47
CA ALA A 345 5.48 -21.62 -9.43
C ALA A 345 5.67 -22.38 -8.09
N LYS A 346 4.85 -22.08 -7.06
CA LYS A 346 4.94 -22.70 -5.73
C LYS A 346 3.79 -23.68 -5.40
N MET A 347 2.80 -23.77 -6.27
CA MET A 347 1.72 -24.76 -6.24
C MET A 347 2.09 -25.97 -7.10
#